data_7fe9869042bbb14b539f55b579d0949f
#
_entry.id   7fe9869042bbb14b539f55b579d0949f
#
_cell.length_a   1.000
_cell.length_b   1.000
_cell.length_c   1.000
_cell.angle_alpha   90.00
_cell.angle_beta   90.00
_cell.angle_gamma   90.00
#
_symmetry.space_group_name_H-M   'P 1'
#
loop_
_entity.id
_entity.type
_entity.pdbx_description
1 polymer ?
#
loop_
_entity_poly.entity_id
_entity_poly.type
_entity_poly.pdbx_seq_one_letter_code
_entity_poly.pdbx_strand_id
1 'polypeptide(L)'
;MNYHITLDIDWAPDLAISHCLEILKEKKIKATFFATHKTDLLKEIQKDGHEIGIHPNFAKNSSHGNSTEKVIENCLKIVPNAKLIRTHGLIHSTKLIIKIFKEFPQLKIDISTFTYHFPTVSFFKLKLEGLIIKRLNYNWEDDTEFENKSFNWKKPN
;
A
#
# COMPACT_ATOMS: atom_id res chain seq x y z
N MET A 1 20.89 -4.94 -7.92
CA MET A 1 20.01 -3.97 -7.25
C MET A 1 18.65 -4.61 -7.13
N ASN A 2 18.06 -4.69 -5.94
CA ASN A 2 16.74 -5.30 -5.75
C ASN A 2 15.69 -4.18 -5.73
N TYR A 3 14.72 -4.24 -6.63
CA TYR A 3 13.57 -3.34 -6.65
C TYR A 3 12.37 -4.00 -6.01
N HIS A 4 11.59 -3.25 -5.25
CA HIS A 4 10.31 -3.65 -4.71
C HIS A 4 9.24 -2.77 -5.36
N ILE A 5 8.38 -3.37 -6.18
CA ILE A 5 7.28 -2.66 -6.83
C ILE A 5 6.04 -2.81 -5.97
N THR A 6 5.39 -1.69 -5.70
CA THR A 6 4.11 -1.65 -4.99
C THR A 6 3.12 -0.81 -5.78
N LEU A 7 1.85 -1.21 -5.76
CA LEU A 7 0.76 -0.54 -6.45
C LEU A 7 -0.40 -0.31 -5.49
N ASP A 8 -0.84 0.91 -5.39
CA ASP A 8 -2.07 1.27 -4.68
C ASP A 8 -3.24 1.18 -5.68
N ILE A 9 -4.27 0.42 -5.33
CA ILE A 9 -5.39 0.17 -6.27
C ILE A 9 -6.30 1.40 -6.42
N ASP A 10 -6.45 2.22 -5.38
CA ASP A 10 -7.15 3.52 -5.36
C ASP A 10 -8.51 3.57 -6.09
N TRP A 11 -9.34 2.53 -5.87
CA TRP A 11 -10.65 2.36 -6.55
C TRP A 11 -10.55 2.32 -8.08
N ALA A 12 -9.38 1.97 -8.62
CA ALA A 12 -9.18 1.81 -10.05
C ALA A 12 -10.16 0.77 -10.64
N PRO A 13 -10.64 0.97 -11.87
CA PRO A 13 -11.46 -0.02 -12.55
C PRO A 13 -10.66 -1.29 -12.84
N ASP A 14 -11.35 -2.43 -12.91
CA ASP A 14 -10.73 -3.75 -13.16
C ASP A 14 -9.86 -3.75 -14.42
N LEU A 15 -10.22 -2.99 -15.45
CA LEU A 15 -9.41 -2.86 -16.67
C LEU A 15 -7.99 -2.32 -16.39
N ALA A 16 -7.87 -1.32 -15.51
CA ALA A 16 -6.57 -0.76 -15.15
C ALA A 16 -5.74 -1.76 -14.35
N ILE A 17 -6.37 -2.46 -13.39
CA ILE A 17 -5.71 -3.50 -12.59
C ILE A 17 -5.23 -4.64 -13.49
N SER A 18 -6.09 -5.13 -14.41
CA SER A 18 -5.74 -6.18 -15.37
C SER A 18 -4.55 -5.77 -16.25
N HIS A 19 -4.53 -4.54 -16.74
CA HIS A 19 -3.42 -4.03 -17.54
C HIS A 19 -2.09 -4.03 -16.77
N CYS A 20 -2.11 -3.61 -15.50
CA CYS A 20 -0.93 -3.71 -14.64
C CYS A 20 -0.46 -5.15 -14.46
N LEU A 21 -1.40 -6.10 -14.27
CA LEU A 21 -1.06 -7.52 -14.14
C LEU A 21 -0.42 -8.09 -15.42
N GLU A 22 -0.93 -7.71 -16.59
CA GLU A 22 -0.36 -8.10 -17.89
C GLU A 22 1.10 -7.62 -18.01
N ILE A 23 1.37 -6.36 -17.69
CA ILE A 23 2.73 -5.79 -17.71
C ILE A 23 3.65 -6.53 -16.75
N LEU A 24 3.21 -6.74 -15.50
CA LEU A 24 4.02 -7.45 -14.50
C LEU A 24 4.31 -8.88 -14.92
N LYS A 25 3.34 -9.56 -15.54
CA LYS A 25 3.49 -10.91 -16.06
C LYS A 25 4.47 -10.96 -17.23
N GLU A 26 4.33 -10.05 -18.21
CA GLU A 26 5.28 -9.94 -19.34
C GLU A 26 6.72 -9.72 -18.85
N LYS A 27 6.90 -8.82 -17.89
CA LYS A 27 8.22 -8.49 -17.33
C LYS A 27 8.70 -9.51 -16.28
N LYS A 28 7.90 -10.52 -15.92
CA LYS A 28 8.18 -11.52 -14.87
C LYS A 28 8.51 -10.88 -13.51
N ILE A 29 7.82 -9.80 -13.18
CA ILE A 29 8.01 -9.05 -11.94
C ILE A 29 6.92 -9.42 -10.94
N LYS A 30 7.29 -9.59 -9.68
CA LYS A 30 6.33 -9.68 -8.56
C LYS A 30 6.21 -8.35 -7.86
N ALA A 31 5.00 -8.02 -7.45
CA ALA A 31 4.66 -6.76 -6.80
C ALA A 31 3.80 -6.98 -5.55
N THR A 32 3.66 -5.95 -4.75
CA THR A 32 2.70 -5.88 -3.65
C THR A 32 1.58 -4.91 -4.03
N PHE A 33 0.34 -5.36 -3.96
CA PHE A 33 -0.83 -4.52 -4.20
C PHE A 33 -1.46 -4.10 -2.88
N PHE A 34 -1.86 -2.85 -2.75
CA PHE A 34 -2.61 -2.34 -1.60
C PHE A 34 -4.07 -2.08 -2.00
N ALA A 35 -4.96 -2.93 -1.49
CA ALA A 35 -6.36 -2.94 -1.90
C ALA A 35 -7.21 -1.95 -1.12
N THR A 36 -7.99 -1.13 -1.86
CA THR A 36 -9.02 -0.22 -1.32
C THR A 36 -10.41 -0.81 -1.40
N HIS A 37 -10.70 -1.65 -2.39
CA HIS A 37 -12.04 -2.17 -2.64
C HIS A 37 -12.02 -3.64 -3.05
N LYS A 38 -13.18 -4.25 -3.04
CA LYS A 38 -13.37 -5.65 -3.44
C LYS A 38 -13.46 -5.73 -4.97
N THR A 39 -12.62 -6.57 -5.57
CA THR A 39 -12.67 -6.98 -6.97
C THR A 39 -12.31 -8.46 -7.08
N ASP A 40 -12.81 -9.15 -8.10
CA ASP A 40 -12.44 -10.54 -8.35
C ASP A 40 -10.97 -10.70 -8.76
N LEU A 41 -10.35 -9.64 -9.27
CA LEU A 41 -8.94 -9.62 -9.62
C LEU A 41 -7.99 -9.81 -8.42
N LEU A 42 -8.45 -9.58 -7.17
CA LEU A 42 -7.64 -9.89 -5.99
C LEU A 42 -7.25 -11.38 -5.94
N LYS A 43 -8.11 -12.28 -6.42
CA LYS A 43 -7.80 -13.71 -6.50
C LYS A 43 -6.73 -13.99 -7.58
N GLU A 44 -6.80 -13.28 -8.69
CA GLU A 44 -5.82 -13.40 -9.78
C GLU A 44 -4.46 -12.87 -9.34
N ILE A 45 -4.43 -11.69 -8.69
CA ILE A 45 -3.23 -11.12 -8.09
C ILE A 45 -2.53 -12.15 -7.19
N GLN A 46 -3.28 -12.82 -6.29
CA GLN A 46 -2.71 -13.84 -5.40
C GLN A 46 -2.24 -15.08 -6.16
N LYS A 47 -3.04 -15.55 -7.13
CA LYS A 47 -2.70 -16.73 -7.95
C LYS A 47 -1.43 -16.50 -8.76
N ASP A 48 -1.21 -15.30 -9.24
CA ASP A 48 -0.01 -14.91 -9.96
C ASP A 48 1.21 -14.70 -9.03
N GLY A 49 1.03 -14.91 -7.72
CA GLY A 49 2.09 -14.88 -6.72
C GLY A 49 2.53 -13.45 -6.31
N HIS A 50 1.65 -12.47 -6.48
CA HIS A 50 1.79 -11.15 -5.90
C HIS A 50 1.32 -11.14 -4.45
N GLU A 51 1.78 -10.18 -3.67
CA GLU A 51 1.34 -9.96 -2.30
C GLU A 51 0.21 -8.93 -2.28
N ILE A 52 -0.72 -9.05 -1.31
CA ILE A 52 -1.80 -8.08 -1.12
C ILE A 52 -1.81 -7.58 0.31
N GLY A 53 -1.71 -6.26 0.47
CA GLY A 53 -1.94 -5.52 1.70
C GLY A 53 -3.27 -4.77 1.66
N ILE A 54 -3.58 -4.05 2.74
CA ILE A 54 -4.72 -3.15 2.81
C ILE A 54 -4.31 -1.69 2.61
N HIS A 55 -5.22 -0.91 1.97
CA HIS A 55 -5.05 0.52 1.72
C HIS A 55 -6.14 1.35 2.39
N PRO A 56 -6.13 1.45 3.74
CA PRO A 56 -7.20 2.11 4.49
C PRO A 56 -7.20 3.62 4.26
N ASN A 57 -8.37 4.18 3.97
CA ASN A 57 -8.59 5.62 3.86
C ASN A 57 -9.18 6.17 5.16
N PHE A 58 -8.41 6.98 5.88
CA PHE A 58 -8.80 7.63 7.14
C PHE A 58 -9.34 9.05 6.94
N ALA A 59 -9.52 9.51 5.70
CA ALA A 59 -10.11 10.81 5.43
C ALA A 59 -11.56 10.88 5.94
N LYS A 60 -12.01 12.09 6.25
CA LYS A 60 -13.40 12.35 6.65
C LYS A 60 -14.35 11.90 5.53
N ASN A 61 -15.41 11.22 5.90
CA ASN A 61 -16.42 10.65 4.98
C ASN A 61 -15.86 9.58 4.02
N SER A 62 -14.81 8.90 4.42
CA SER A 62 -14.28 7.77 3.67
C SER A 62 -15.33 6.65 3.52
N SER A 63 -15.34 6.00 2.35
CA SER A 63 -16.14 4.80 2.11
C SER A 63 -15.73 3.62 3.01
N HIS A 64 -14.53 3.65 3.59
CA HIS A 64 -14.06 2.62 4.52
C HIS A 64 -14.65 2.75 5.93
N GLY A 65 -15.16 3.90 6.34
CA GLY A 65 -15.79 4.10 7.65
C GLY A 65 -15.42 5.40 8.36
N ASN A 66 -15.98 5.59 9.56
CA ASN A 66 -15.89 6.84 10.31
C ASN A 66 -14.99 6.75 11.56
N SER A 67 -14.48 5.57 11.90
CA SER A 67 -13.52 5.38 13.00
C SER A 67 -12.35 4.51 12.52
N THR A 68 -11.23 4.59 13.23
CA THR A 68 -10.03 3.79 12.91
C THR A 68 -10.36 2.30 12.83
N GLU A 69 -11.11 1.80 13.81
CA GLU A 69 -11.48 0.39 13.91
C GLU A 69 -12.30 -0.02 12.69
N LYS A 70 -13.33 0.78 12.38
CA LYS A 70 -14.26 0.47 11.29
C LYS A 70 -13.56 0.49 9.93
N VAL A 71 -12.66 1.44 9.72
CA VAL A 71 -11.85 1.53 8.50
C VAL A 71 -11.00 0.26 8.32
N ILE A 72 -10.27 -0.14 9.36
CA ILE A 72 -9.41 -1.34 9.29
C ILE A 72 -10.25 -2.62 9.15
N GLU A 73 -11.33 -2.79 9.94
CA GLU A 73 -12.23 -3.93 9.82
C GLU A 73 -12.79 -4.09 8.40
N ASN A 74 -13.22 -3.00 7.78
CA ASN A 74 -13.77 -3.05 6.42
C ASN A 74 -12.69 -3.39 5.39
N CYS A 75 -11.48 -2.85 5.52
CA CYS A 75 -10.36 -3.26 4.67
C CYS A 75 -9.97 -4.74 4.88
N LEU A 76 -10.02 -5.24 6.11
CA LEU A 76 -9.74 -6.65 6.40
C LEU A 76 -10.85 -7.59 5.92
N LYS A 77 -12.09 -7.13 5.71
CA LYS A 77 -13.11 -7.92 5.01
C LYS A 77 -12.80 -8.08 3.51
N ILE A 78 -12.07 -7.12 2.93
CA ILE A 78 -11.62 -7.19 1.54
C ILE A 78 -10.41 -8.13 1.42
N VAL A 79 -9.42 -7.98 2.34
CA VAL A 79 -8.20 -8.79 2.38
C VAL A 79 -8.02 -9.40 3.78
N PRO A 80 -8.72 -10.50 4.11
CA PRO A 80 -8.76 -11.04 5.48
C PRO A 80 -7.40 -11.44 6.07
N ASN A 81 -6.48 -11.89 5.23
CA ASN A 81 -5.17 -12.36 5.64
C ASN A 81 -4.05 -11.32 5.47
N ALA A 82 -4.42 -10.04 5.28
CA ALA A 82 -3.44 -8.98 5.09
C ALA A 82 -2.48 -8.88 6.28
N LYS A 83 -1.20 -8.79 5.96
CA LYS A 83 -0.11 -8.53 6.92
C LYS A 83 0.51 -7.15 6.73
N LEU A 84 0.25 -6.53 5.59
CA LEU A 84 0.80 -5.26 5.17
C LEU A 84 -0.28 -4.19 5.16
N ILE A 85 0.12 -2.98 5.54
CA ILE A 85 -0.72 -1.79 5.48
C ILE A 85 0.06 -0.64 4.83
N ARG A 86 -0.60 0.07 3.93
CA ARG A 86 -0.22 1.41 3.47
C ARG A 86 -1.46 2.31 3.61
N THR A 87 -1.36 3.41 4.32
CA THR A 87 -2.48 4.32 4.50
C THR A 87 -2.68 5.18 3.24
N HIS A 88 -3.92 5.26 2.75
CA HIS A 88 -4.25 6.11 1.60
C HIS A 88 -3.93 7.57 1.89
N GLY A 89 -3.32 8.25 0.90
CA GLY A 89 -2.84 9.63 1.04
C GLY A 89 -1.81 9.81 2.15
N LEU A 90 -1.14 8.73 2.57
CA LEU A 90 -0.15 8.70 3.66
C LEU A 90 -0.66 9.32 4.97
N ILE A 91 -1.98 9.31 5.19
CA ILE A 91 -2.60 9.82 6.43
C ILE A 91 -2.20 8.91 7.59
N HIS A 92 -1.21 9.33 8.36
CA HIS A 92 -0.79 8.61 9.55
C HIS A 92 -0.27 9.56 10.64
N SER A 93 -0.35 9.11 11.87
CA SER A 93 0.31 9.71 13.03
C SER A 93 0.83 8.61 13.94
N THR A 94 1.76 8.92 14.81
CA THR A 94 2.26 7.95 15.80
C THR A 94 1.12 7.32 16.59
N LYS A 95 0.16 8.13 17.05
CA LYS A 95 -1.01 7.66 17.81
C LYS A 95 -1.89 6.71 16.99
N LEU A 96 -2.14 7.03 15.73
CA LEU A 96 -2.93 6.18 14.83
C LEU A 96 -2.24 4.84 14.58
N ILE A 97 -0.94 4.85 14.30
CA ILE A 97 -0.15 3.63 14.07
C ILE A 97 -0.15 2.74 15.31
N ILE A 98 0.11 3.30 16.49
CA ILE A 98 0.06 2.53 17.77
C ILE A 98 -1.30 1.86 17.90
N LYS A 99 -2.39 2.61 17.71
CA LYS A 99 -3.75 2.10 17.82
C LYS A 99 -4.00 0.94 16.86
N ILE A 100 -3.67 1.10 15.57
CA ILE A 100 -3.83 0.06 14.56
C ILE A 100 -3.10 -1.22 14.94
N PHE A 101 -1.81 -1.13 15.29
CA PHE A 101 -1.01 -2.33 15.57
C PHE A 101 -1.31 -2.97 16.92
N LYS A 102 -1.93 -2.25 17.86
CA LYS A 102 -2.46 -2.82 19.11
C LYS A 102 -3.74 -3.62 18.85
N GLU A 103 -4.69 -3.03 18.12
CA GLU A 103 -6.02 -3.59 17.93
C GLU A 103 -6.07 -4.66 16.82
N PHE A 104 -5.15 -4.58 15.84
CA PHE A 104 -5.09 -5.50 14.70
C PHE A 104 -3.72 -6.19 14.60
N PRO A 105 -3.40 -7.11 15.52
CA PRO A 105 -2.08 -7.73 15.63
C PRO A 105 -1.71 -8.64 14.44
N GLN A 106 -2.66 -8.97 13.54
CA GLN A 106 -2.40 -9.66 12.27
C GLN A 106 -1.61 -8.78 11.29
N LEU A 107 -1.75 -7.45 11.35
CA LEU A 107 -0.92 -6.53 10.59
C LEU A 107 0.50 -6.53 11.16
N LYS A 108 1.51 -6.63 10.30
CA LYS A 108 2.91 -6.84 10.70
C LYS A 108 3.85 -5.75 10.23
N ILE A 109 3.54 -5.12 9.09
CA ILE A 109 4.43 -4.17 8.44
C ILE A 109 3.61 -2.98 7.95
N ASP A 110 4.07 -1.78 8.29
CA ASP A 110 3.57 -0.52 7.76
C ASP A 110 4.49 -0.01 6.65
N ILE A 111 3.90 0.31 5.48
CA ILE A 111 4.62 0.82 4.30
C ILE A 111 4.10 2.23 3.93
N SER A 112 3.69 3.01 4.92
CA SER A 112 3.16 4.37 4.73
C SER A 112 4.23 5.47 4.88
N THR A 113 5.52 5.14 4.73
CA THR A 113 6.59 6.13 4.87
C THR A 113 7.23 6.41 3.51
N PHE A 114 6.90 7.56 2.95
CA PHE A 114 7.55 8.07 1.75
C PHE A 114 8.81 8.86 2.11
N THR A 115 9.91 8.59 1.42
CA THR A 115 11.21 9.23 1.65
C THR A 115 11.81 9.64 0.31
N TYR A 116 11.22 10.67 -0.29
CA TYR A 116 11.62 11.16 -1.61
C TYR A 116 13.12 11.46 -1.68
N HIS A 117 13.75 11.05 -2.77
CA HIS A 117 15.21 11.14 -2.99
C HIS A 117 16.11 10.40 -1.99
N PHE A 118 15.54 9.65 -1.05
CA PHE A 118 16.38 8.85 -0.16
C PHE A 118 16.83 7.58 -0.90
N PRO A 119 18.13 7.34 -1.06
CA PRO A 119 18.62 6.30 -1.99
C PRO A 119 18.36 4.88 -1.49
N THR A 120 17.97 4.72 -0.23
CA THR A 120 17.89 3.40 0.41
C THR A 120 16.49 3.09 0.89
N VAL A 121 15.93 1.98 0.42
CA VAL A 121 14.77 1.36 1.01
C VAL A 121 15.24 0.43 2.13
N SER A 122 14.74 0.62 3.34
CA SER A 122 15.18 -0.16 4.50
C SER A 122 14.04 -0.45 5.46
N PHE A 123 14.14 -1.63 6.09
CA PHE A 123 13.29 -1.94 7.24
C PHE A 123 13.81 -1.26 8.50
N PHE A 124 12.93 -0.61 9.21
CA PHE A 124 13.22 -0.11 10.55
C PHE A 124 12.13 -0.53 11.54
N LYS A 125 12.49 -0.56 12.81
CA LYS A 125 11.61 -0.97 13.90
C LYS A 125 11.34 0.23 14.79
N LEU A 126 10.07 0.58 14.93
CA LEU A 126 9.62 1.51 15.96
C LEU A 126 9.28 0.71 17.23
N LYS A 127 9.90 1.08 18.34
CA LYS A 127 9.54 0.56 19.66
C LYS A 127 8.68 1.62 20.35
N LEU A 128 7.39 1.40 20.41
CA LEU A 128 6.41 2.35 20.95
C LEU A 128 5.44 1.62 21.86
N GLU A 129 5.28 2.09 23.10
CA GLU A 129 4.34 1.56 24.08
C GLU A 129 4.34 0.02 24.20
N GLY A 130 5.51 -0.59 24.25
CA GLY A 130 5.67 -2.06 24.32
C GLY A 130 5.46 -2.80 23.00
N LEU A 131 5.09 -2.12 21.91
CA LEU A 131 4.97 -2.69 20.57
C LEU A 131 6.29 -2.59 19.81
N ILE A 132 6.51 -3.56 18.93
CA ILE A 132 7.55 -3.50 17.90
C ILE A 132 6.82 -3.44 16.55
N ILE A 133 6.78 -2.26 15.96
CA ILE A 133 6.17 -2.03 14.65
C ILE A 133 7.27 -2.03 13.61
N LYS A 134 7.18 -2.93 12.64
CA LYS A 134 8.09 -2.94 11.49
C LYS A 134 7.57 -1.96 10.45
N ARG A 135 8.46 -1.13 9.94
CA ARG A 135 8.15 -0.20 8.86
C ARG A 135 9.13 -0.40 7.71
N LEU A 136 8.64 -0.21 6.50
CA LEU A 136 9.43 -0.15 5.28
C LEU A 136 9.12 1.18 4.61
N ASN A 137 10.15 1.96 4.31
CA ASN A 137 9.97 3.16 3.49
C ASN A 137 9.95 2.81 2.01
N TYR A 138 9.41 3.71 1.20
CA TYR A 138 9.57 3.73 -0.24
C TYR A 138 10.05 5.12 -0.69
N ASN A 139 10.66 5.23 -1.85
CA ASN A 139 11.43 6.42 -2.23
C ASN A 139 11.07 6.97 -3.61
N TRP A 140 10.13 6.36 -4.29
CA TRP A 140 9.61 6.83 -5.57
C TRP A 140 8.10 6.57 -5.65
N GLU A 141 7.37 7.51 -6.21
CA GLU A 141 5.96 7.37 -6.57
C GLU A 141 5.67 8.18 -7.83
N ASP A 142 4.71 7.74 -8.61
CA ASP A 142 4.33 8.37 -9.87
C ASP A 142 3.71 9.74 -9.69
N ASP A 143 2.99 10.01 -8.61
CA ASP A 143 2.42 11.32 -8.30
C ASP A 143 3.48 12.43 -8.31
N THR A 144 4.66 12.18 -7.77
CA THR A 144 5.76 13.15 -7.79
C THR A 144 6.29 13.42 -9.20
N GLU A 145 6.20 12.44 -10.09
CA GLU A 145 6.60 12.61 -11.49
C GLU A 145 5.51 13.34 -12.29
N PHE A 146 4.23 13.14 -11.98
CA PHE A 146 3.13 13.90 -12.60
C PHE A 146 3.21 15.39 -12.28
N GLU A 147 3.60 15.76 -11.07
CA GLU A 147 3.81 17.14 -10.67
C GLU A 147 5.07 17.75 -11.30
N ASN A 148 6.01 16.94 -11.70
CA ASN A 148 7.24 17.40 -12.35
C ASN A 148 6.97 17.78 -13.81
N LYS A 149 6.84 19.07 -14.10
CA LYS A 149 6.57 19.61 -15.46
C LYS A 149 7.60 19.22 -16.50
N SER A 150 8.80 18.78 -16.12
CA SER A 150 9.86 18.33 -17.03
C SER A 150 9.71 16.85 -17.42
N PHE A 151 8.87 16.08 -16.77
CA PHE A 151 8.69 14.67 -17.04
C PHE A 151 7.93 14.45 -18.36
N ASN A 152 8.51 13.66 -19.24
CA ASN A 152 7.89 13.35 -20.53
C ASN A 152 7.35 11.92 -20.53
N TRP A 153 6.05 11.77 -20.29
CA TRP A 153 5.36 10.49 -20.25
C TRP A 153 5.43 9.66 -21.54
N LYS A 154 5.69 10.33 -22.69
CA LYS A 154 5.87 9.65 -23.98
C LYS A 154 7.27 9.07 -24.16
N LYS A 155 8.25 9.58 -23.40
CA LYS A 155 9.64 9.13 -23.42
C LYS A 155 10.17 9.17 -21.98
N PRO A 156 9.79 8.19 -21.13
CA PRO A 156 10.37 8.09 -19.79
C PRO A 156 11.87 7.84 -19.92
N ASN A 157 12.63 8.51 -19.06
CA ASN A 157 14.10 8.36 -18.98
C ASN A 157 14.50 6.96 -18.55
#